data_482a530d0cf8748857f09c5f095ebdb1
#
_entry.id   482a530d0cf8748857f09c5f095ebdb1
#
_cell.length_a   1.000
_cell.length_b   1.000
_cell.length_c   1.000
_cell.angle_alpha   90.00
_cell.angle_beta   90.00
_cell.angle_gamma   90.00
#
_symmetry.space_group_name_H-M   'P 1'
#
loop_
_entity.id
_entity.type
_entity.pdbx_description
1 polymer ?
#
loop_
_entity_poly.entity_id
_entity_poly.type
_entity_poly.pdbx_seq_one_letter_code
_entity_poly.pdbx_strand_id
1 'polypeptide(L)'
;MERQITWTNNGIGIIEAEKRQGTEPAFLAEEVVEKIAAFHSSVPGYAVTPLAELPARAKELGLENIFVKDESHRFGLNAFKGLGGVYAVSKVICEKLGLDLEKADFSQICSEENKEKIKDMVFITATDGNHGKGVAWAAKKFGCQAYVYMPKGTVESRVQAIRDVGATEVLVTDYFYDDTVRMANKRAEENGWTMVQDTAWEGYEKFRLISCRAIPHWRKKLWSSSRKKA
;
A
#
# COMPACT_ATOMS: atom_id res chain seq x y z
N MET A 1 10.22 -31.62 9.35
CA MET A 1 10.56 -32.14 8.00
C MET A 1 11.65 -31.25 7.42
N GLU A 2 12.83 -31.79 7.19
CA GLU A 2 13.89 -31.08 6.48
C GLU A 2 13.45 -30.91 5.02
N ARG A 3 13.47 -29.66 4.52
CA ARG A 3 13.18 -29.39 3.12
C ARG A 3 14.41 -29.74 2.31
N GLN A 4 14.28 -30.71 1.39
CA GLN A 4 15.35 -31.01 0.45
C GLN A 4 15.54 -29.86 -0.54
N ILE A 5 16.78 -29.37 -0.65
CA ILE A 5 17.16 -28.36 -1.62
C ILE A 5 17.84 -29.08 -2.79
N THR A 6 17.27 -28.96 -3.98
CA THR A 6 17.90 -29.44 -5.22
C THR A 6 18.66 -28.27 -5.84
N TRP A 7 19.98 -28.42 -6.03
CA TRP A 7 20.80 -27.40 -6.64
C TRP A 7 20.93 -27.58 -8.14
N THR A 8 20.69 -26.50 -8.91
CA THR A 8 20.94 -26.47 -10.34
C THR A 8 22.44 -26.28 -10.63
N ASN A 9 22.87 -26.61 -11.84
CA ASN A 9 24.27 -26.38 -12.29
C ASN A 9 24.69 -24.91 -12.24
N ASN A 10 23.74 -23.98 -12.18
CA ASN A 10 23.98 -22.53 -12.08
C ASN A 10 23.94 -22.01 -10.64
N GLY A 11 24.01 -22.88 -9.64
CA GLY A 11 24.02 -22.50 -8.23
C GLY A 11 22.68 -22.00 -7.67
N ILE A 12 21.55 -22.30 -8.34
CA ILE A 12 20.21 -21.95 -7.86
C ILE A 12 19.67 -23.11 -7.03
N GLY A 13 19.33 -22.88 -5.77
CA GLY A 13 18.65 -23.84 -4.92
C GLY A 13 17.14 -23.84 -5.18
N ILE A 14 16.59 -25.01 -5.54
CA ILE A 14 15.15 -25.21 -5.75
C ILE A 14 14.60 -25.98 -4.55
N ILE A 15 13.59 -25.42 -3.90
CA ILE A 15 12.81 -26.11 -2.88
C ILE A 15 11.44 -26.42 -3.48
N GLU A 16 11.16 -27.70 -3.69
CA GLU A 16 9.82 -28.11 -4.07
C GLU A 16 8.90 -27.99 -2.84
N ALA A 17 7.91 -27.12 -2.96
CA ALA A 17 6.87 -27.00 -1.95
C ALA A 17 5.73 -27.98 -2.28
N GLU A 18 5.29 -28.75 -1.28
CA GLU A 18 4.05 -29.53 -1.40
C GLU A 18 2.91 -28.60 -1.82
N LYS A 19 2.12 -29.02 -2.83
CA LYS A 19 0.88 -28.34 -3.18
C LYS A 19 -0.08 -28.41 -1.99
N ARG A 20 -0.07 -27.39 -1.15
CA ARG A 20 -1.08 -27.26 -0.11
C ARG A 20 -2.36 -26.75 -0.73
N GLN A 21 -3.47 -27.42 -0.50
CA GLN A 21 -4.80 -26.83 -0.71
C GLN A 21 -4.97 -25.79 0.39
N GLY A 22 -4.65 -24.53 0.07
CA GLY A 22 -4.92 -23.38 0.94
C GLY A 22 -6.34 -22.89 0.67
N THR A 23 -7.09 -22.61 1.72
CA THR A 23 -8.31 -21.82 1.60
C THR A 23 -7.91 -20.37 1.32
N GLU A 24 -8.59 -19.71 0.38
CA GLU A 24 -8.40 -18.30 0.14
C GLU A 24 -8.77 -17.52 1.41
N PRO A 25 -7.90 -16.64 1.93
CA PRO A 25 -8.24 -15.86 3.12
C PRO A 25 -9.49 -15.00 2.85
N ALA A 26 -10.45 -15.01 3.78
CA ALA A 26 -11.71 -14.28 3.61
C ALA A 26 -11.54 -12.79 3.24
N PHE A 27 -10.44 -12.18 3.71
CA PHE A 27 -10.12 -10.78 3.39
C PHE A 27 -9.64 -10.57 1.93
N LEU A 28 -9.40 -11.63 1.17
CA LEU A 28 -9.07 -11.61 -0.26
C LEU A 28 -10.21 -12.15 -1.13
N ALA A 29 -11.37 -12.45 -0.54
CA ALA A 29 -12.53 -12.89 -1.28
C ALA A 29 -12.89 -11.88 -2.38
N GLU A 30 -13.38 -12.37 -3.52
CA GLU A 30 -13.65 -11.56 -4.71
C GLU A 30 -14.55 -10.36 -4.41
N GLU A 31 -15.58 -10.55 -3.62
CA GLU A 31 -16.51 -9.49 -3.20
C GLU A 31 -15.80 -8.37 -2.43
N VAL A 32 -14.89 -8.71 -1.53
CA VAL A 32 -14.09 -7.72 -0.77
C VAL A 32 -13.19 -6.92 -1.70
N VAL A 33 -12.52 -7.60 -2.63
CA VAL A 33 -11.64 -6.98 -3.63
C VAL A 33 -12.43 -6.04 -4.55
N GLU A 34 -13.67 -6.39 -4.92
CA GLU A 34 -14.54 -5.55 -5.75
C GLU A 34 -14.94 -4.25 -5.04
N LYS A 35 -15.34 -4.32 -3.76
CA LYS A 35 -15.65 -3.13 -2.95
C LYS A 35 -14.46 -2.19 -2.83
N ILE A 36 -13.27 -2.73 -2.58
CA ILE A 36 -12.04 -1.95 -2.52
C ILE A 36 -11.71 -1.30 -3.87
N ALA A 37 -11.89 -2.04 -4.97
CA ALA A 37 -11.69 -1.51 -6.31
C ALA A 37 -12.68 -0.38 -6.64
N ALA A 38 -13.93 -0.50 -6.24
CA ALA A 38 -14.95 0.54 -6.38
C ALA A 38 -14.56 1.80 -5.62
N PHE A 39 -14.12 1.68 -4.35
CA PHE A 39 -13.63 2.80 -3.58
C PHE A 39 -12.43 3.48 -4.26
N HIS A 40 -11.39 2.71 -4.66
CA HIS A 40 -10.22 3.30 -5.33
C HIS A 40 -10.61 4.02 -6.62
N SER A 41 -11.60 3.51 -7.35
CA SER A 41 -12.06 4.13 -8.60
C SER A 41 -12.73 5.49 -8.37
N SER A 42 -13.23 5.76 -7.18
CA SER A 42 -13.80 7.05 -6.79
C SER A 42 -12.73 8.09 -6.40
N VAL A 43 -11.50 7.66 -6.16
CA VAL A 43 -10.41 8.56 -5.71
C VAL A 43 -9.89 9.39 -6.89
N PRO A 44 -9.83 10.72 -6.81
CA PRO A 44 -9.31 11.57 -7.88
C PRO A 44 -7.88 11.21 -8.28
N GLY A 45 -7.67 11.02 -9.58
CA GLY A 45 -6.40 10.57 -10.15
C GLY A 45 -6.25 9.05 -10.25
N TYR A 46 -7.29 8.28 -9.91
CA TYR A 46 -7.29 6.86 -10.19
C TYR A 46 -7.33 6.59 -11.69
N ALA A 47 -6.46 5.68 -12.14
CA ALA A 47 -6.50 5.13 -13.48
C ALA A 47 -6.10 3.65 -13.44
N VAL A 48 -6.60 2.90 -14.43
CA VAL A 48 -6.13 1.53 -14.62
C VAL A 48 -4.71 1.57 -15.17
N THR A 49 -3.78 1.07 -14.37
CA THR A 49 -2.37 1.04 -14.78
C THR A 49 -2.11 0.00 -15.87
N PRO A 50 -1.08 0.17 -16.72
CA PRO A 50 -0.77 -0.74 -17.81
C PRO A 50 -0.43 -2.17 -17.33
N LEU A 51 -0.72 -3.13 -18.19
CA LEU A 51 -0.20 -4.49 -18.11
C LEU A 51 0.66 -4.72 -19.36
N ALA A 52 1.97 -4.62 -19.20
CA ALA A 52 2.92 -4.80 -20.28
C ALA A 52 3.28 -6.28 -20.45
N GLU A 53 3.31 -6.76 -21.68
CA GLU A 53 3.81 -8.09 -22.04
C GLU A 53 5.26 -7.97 -22.53
N LEU A 54 6.13 -8.86 -22.08
CA LEU A 54 7.56 -8.87 -22.41
C LEU A 54 7.95 -10.13 -23.21
N PRO A 55 7.50 -10.28 -24.47
CA PRO A 55 7.66 -11.52 -25.22
C PRO A 55 9.13 -11.84 -25.53
N ALA A 56 9.96 -10.83 -25.82
CA ALA A 56 11.38 -11.04 -26.06
C ALA A 56 12.10 -11.60 -24.83
N ARG A 57 11.77 -11.06 -23.65
CA ARG A 57 12.34 -11.53 -22.39
C ARG A 57 11.83 -12.92 -21.99
N ALA A 58 10.56 -13.22 -22.25
CA ALA A 58 10.00 -14.54 -22.05
C ALA A 58 10.75 -15.58 -22.89
N LYS A 59 10.94 -15.30 -24.17
CA LYS A 59 11.71 -16.20 -25.09
C LYS A 59 13.14 -16.42 -24.63
N GLU A 60 13.83 -15.35 -24.21
CA GLU A 60 15.22 -15.44 -23.72
C GLU A 60 15.34 -16.35 -22.49
N LEU A 61 14.36 -16.29 -21.60
CA LEU A 61 14.31 -17.05 -20.35
C LEU A 61 13.65 -18.45 -20.49
N GLY A 62 13.18 -18.82 -21.69
CA GLY A 62 12.48 -20.09 -21.91
C GLY A 62 11.11 -20.15 -21.23
N LEU A 63 10.47 -19.00 -21.00
CA LEU A 63 9.14 -18.90 -20.43
C LEU A 63 8.09 -18.68 -21.52
N GLU A 64 6.86 -19.12 -21.26
CA GLU A 64 5.75 -18.90 -22.19
C GLU A 64 5.39 -17.40 -22.28
N ASN A 65 5.19 -16.75 -21.14
CA ASN A 65 4.83 -15.35 -21.06
C ASN A 65 5.45 -14.68 -19.83
N ILE A 66 5.76 -13.39 -19.94
CA ILE A 66 6.08 -12.51 -18.82
C ILE A 66 5.19 -11.28 -18.91
N PHE A 67 4.43 -11.01 -17.85
CA PHE A 67 3.59 -9.82 -17.73
C PHE A 67 4.09 -8.94 -16.58
N VAL A 68 4.15 -7.63 -16.84
CA VAL A 68 4.50 -6.62 -15.83
C VAL A 68 3.32 -5.69 -15.62
N LYS A 69 2.78 -5.68 -14.40
CA LYS A 69 1.79 -4.70 -13.96
C LYS A 69 2.52 -3.41 -13.58
N ASP A 70 2.44 -2.41 -14.44
CA ASP A 70 3.21 -1.19 -14.28
C ASP A 70 2.50 -0.19 -13.35
N GLU A 71 2.81 -0.28 -12.07
CA GLU A 71 2.28 0.61 -11.04
C GLU A 71 3.05 1.95 -10.90
N SER A 72 4.01 2.24 -11.80
CA SER A 72 4.68 3.55 -11.83
C SER A 72 3.70 4.69 -12.14
N HIS A 73 2.59 4.37 -12.82
CA HIS A 73 1.52 5.34 -13.14
C HIS A 73 0.51 5.56 -12.02
N ARG A 74 0.60 4.81 -10.89
CA ARG A 74 -0.41 4.86 -9.82
C ARG A 74 -0.42 6.22 -9.13
N PHE A 75 -1.51 6.99 -9.29
CA PHE A 75 -1.75 8.30 -8.68
C PHE A 75 -0.62 9.33 -8.90
N GLY A 76 0.28 9.10 -9.85
CA GLY A 76 1.50 9.90 -10.02
C GLY A 76 2.57 9.67 -8.94
N LEU A 77 2.42 8.62 -8.13
CA LEU A 77 3.31 8.33 -7.01
C LEU A 77 4.47 7.40 -7.36
N ASN A 78 4.52 6.87 -8.58
CA ASN A 78 5.52 5.90 -9.05
C ASN A 78 5.61 4.63 -8.20
N ALA A 79 4.53 4.24 -7.53
CA ALA A 79 4.48 3.04 -6.69
C ALA A 79 3.05 2.58 -6.38
N PHE A 80 2.84 1.27 -6.24
CA PHE A 80 1.56 0.68 -5.85
C PHE A 80 1.14 1.02 -4.40
N LYS A 81 2.07 1.41 -3.53
CA LYS A 81 1.81 1.68 -2.11
C LYS A 81 0.80 2.81 -1.85
N GLY A 82 0.56 3.68 -2.85
CA GLY A 82 -0.52 4.65 -2.80
C GLY A 82 -1.92 4.03 -2.61
N LEU A 83 -2.15 2.82 -3.13
CA LEU A 83 -3.41 2.09 -2.92
C LEU A 83 -3.63 1.73 -1.44
N GLY A 84 -2.60 1.14 -0.81
CA GLY A 84 -2.65 0.82 0.62
C GLY A 84 -2.77 2.07 1.49
N GLY A 85 -2.00 3.11 1.18
CA GLY A 85 -2.02 4.38 1.90
C GLY A 85 -3.39 5.04 1.90
N VAL A 86 -3.99 5.23 0.72
CA VAL A 86 -5.31 5.89 0.63
C VAL A 86 -6.41 5.05 1.29
N TYR A 87 -6.38 3.74 1.12
CA TYR A 87 -7.41 2.88 1.73
C TYR A 87 -7.29 2.83 3.26
N ALA A 88 -6.08 2.77 3.82
CA ALA A 88 -5.86 2.78 5.26
C ALA A 88 -6.26 4.12 5.90
N VAL A 89 -5.86 5.24 5.31
CA VAL A 89 -6.27 6.58 5.76
C VAL A 89 -7.78 6.73 5.69
N SER A 90 -8.42 6.34 4.58
CA SER A 90 -9.89 6.39 4.44
C SER A 90 -10.61 5.55 5.48
N LYS A 91 -10.07 4.37 5.82
CA LYS A 91 -10.67 3.50 6.84
C LYS A 91 -10.73 4.18 8.21
N VAL A 92 -9.64 4.84 8.61
CA VAL A 92 -9.59 5.60 9.87
C VAL A 92 -10.56 6.77 9.85
N ILE A 93 -10.60 7.51 8.74
CA ILE A 93 -11.51 8.64 8.58
C ILE A 93 -12.96 8.16 8.66
N CYS A 94 -13.32 7.10 7.95
CA CYS A 94 -14.67 6.53 8.00
C CYS A 94 -15.05 6.08 9.43
N GLU A 95 -14.15 5.44 10.16
CA GLU A 95 -14.37 5.07 11.56
C GLU A 95 -14.66 6.31 12.42
N LYS A 96 -13.93 7.41 12.22
CA LYS A 96 -14.16 8.70 12.91
C LYS A 96 -15.50 9.33 12.57
N LEU A 97 -15.93 9.19 11.30
CA LEU A 97 -17.18 9.77 10.79
C LEU A 97 -18.41 8.88 11.01
N GLY A 98 -18.23 7.64 11.48
CA GLY A 98 -19.31 6.65 11.57
C GLY A 98 -19.78 6.14 10.21
N LEU A 99 -18.92 6.21 9.17
CA LEU A 99 -19.21 5.75 7.82
C LEU A 99 -18.69 4.31 7.59
N ASP A 100 -19.39 3.59 6.72
CA ASP A 100 -18.94 2.29 6.24
C ASP A 100 -18.12 2.48 4.94
N LEU A 101 -16.80 2.28 5.00
CA LEU A 101 -15.92 2.43 3.84
C LEU A 101 -16.28 1.49 2.67
N GLU A 102 -16.92 0.36 2.93
CA GLU A 102 -17.36 -0.57 1.88
C GLU A 102 -18.52 -0.03 1.06
N LYS A 103 -19.18 1.04 1.52
CA LYS A 103 -20.33 1.69 0.87
C LYS A 103 -20.07 3.15 0.53
N ALA A 104 -19.11 3.78 1.18
CA ALA A 104 -18.76 5.18 0.96
C ALA A 104 -17.81 5.34 -0.23
N ASP A 105 -17.98 6.41 -0.99
CA ASP A 105 -17.03 6.86 -1.99
C ASP A 105 -16.17 8.04 -1.47
N PHE A 106 -15.15 8.42 -2.25
CA PHE A 106 -14.25 9.51 -1.89
C PHE A 106 -15.01 10.85 -1.71
N SER A 107 -16.01 11.14 -2.54
CA SER A 107 -16.75 12.40 -2.51
C SER A 107 -17.59 12.54 -1.24
N GLN A 108 -18.22 11.46 -0.82
CA GLN A 108 -18.97 11.41 0.44
C GLN A 108 -18.08 11.65 1.66
N ILE A 109 -16.90 11.03 1.68
CA ILE A 109 -15.92 11.24 2.77
C ILE A 109 -15.43 12.68 2.79
N CYS A 110 -15.23 13.29 1.63
CA CYS A 110 -14.76 14.66 1.45
C CYS A 110 -15.88 15.73 1.37
N SER A 111 -17.11 15.43 1.80
CA SER A 111 -18.15 16.45 1.87
C SER A 111 -17.73 17.60 2.80
N GLU A 112 -18.24 18.81 2.57
CA GLU A 112 -17.86 20.00 3.37
C GLU A 112 -18.12 19.76 4.87
N GLU A 113 -19.24 19.14 5.23
CA GLU A 113 -19.54 18.77 6.62
C GLU A 113 -18.49 17.83 7.23
N ASN A 114 -18.04 16.85 6.46
CA ASN A 114 -17.07 15.85 6.93
C ASN A 114 -15.65 16.45 7.00
N LYS A 115 -15.28 17.33 6.06
CA LYS A 115 -13.97 18.02 6.10
C LYS A 115 -13.74 18.75 7.42
N GLU A 116 -14.75 19.47 7.92
CA GLU A 116 -14.64 20.15 9.21
C GLU A 116 -14.40 19.19 10.39
N LYS A 117 -14.97 17.98 10.32
CA LYS A 117 -14.81 16.97 11.39
C LYS A 117 -13.44 16.28 11.38
N ILE A 118 -12.75 16.28 10.24
CA ILE A 118 -11.49 15.54 10.05
C ILE A 118 -10.25 16.41 9.85
N LYS A 119 -10.40 17.73 9.71
CA LYS A 119 -9.29 18.65 9.42
C LYS A 119 -8.14 18.61 10.42
N ASP A 120 -8.44 18.29 11.68
CA ASP A 120 -7.46 18.20 12.76
C ASP A 120 -6.88 16.77 12.93
N MET A 121 -7.28 15.83 12.08
CA MET A 121 -6.72 14.48 12.12
C MET A 121 -5.27 14.49 11.64
N VAL A 122 -4.43 13.79 12.40
CA VAL A 122 -3.01 13.66 12.12
C VAL A 122 -2.65 12.19 11.92
N PHE A 123 -1.99 11.91 10.81
CA PHE A 123 -1.43 10.60 10.51
C PHE A 123 0.08 10.64 10.63
N ILE A 124 0.67 9.60 11.18
CA ILE A 124 2.13 9.45 11.25
C ILE A 124 2.55 8.10 10.72
N THR A 125 3.71 8.04 10.11
CA THR A 125 4.32 6.79 9.64
C THR A 125 5.84 6.87 9.65
N ALA A 126 6.49 5.70 9.74
CA ALA A 126 7.92 5.56 9.49
C ALA A 126 8.14 4.82 8.15
N THR A 127 9.08 5.28 7.35
CA THR A 127 9.26 4.76 5.99
C THR A 127 10.67 5.02 5.45
N ASP A 128 11.08 4.22 4.48
CA ASP A 128 12.23 4.48 3.61
C ASP A 128 11.85 5.13 2.27
N GLY A 129 10.52 5.40 2.04
CA GLY A 129 10.07 6.09 0.82
C GLY A 129 8.61 5.90 0.45
N ASN A 130 8.28 4.88 -0.33
CA ASN A 130 6.99 4.77 -1.04
C ASN A 130 5.74 4.64 -0.15
N HIS A 131 5.87 4.02 1.03
CA HIS A 131 4.73 3.94 1.96
C HIS A 131 4.40 5.32 2.53
N GLY A 132 5.40 6.03 3.06
CA GLY A 132 5.21 7.38 3.58
C GLY A 132 4.68 8.36 2.53
N LYS A 133 5.18 8.23 1.30
CA LYS A 133 4.66 8.99 0.15
C LYS A 133 3.18 8.73 -0.09
N GLY A 134 2.74 7.46 0.00
CA GLY A 134 1.33 7.08 -0.13
C GLY A 134 0.45 7.61 1.01
N VAL A 135 0.93 7.55 2.26
CA VAL A 135 0.20 8.08 3.43
C VAL A 135 0.09 9.61 3.38
N ALA A 136 1.21 10.30 3.10
CA ALA A 136 1.23 11.77 3.01
C ALA A 136 0.31 12.28 1.89
N TRP A 137 0.38 11.68 0.72
CA TRP A 137 -0.51 11.99 -0.39
C TRP A 137 -1.98 11.79 -0.03
N ALA A 138 -2.32 10.67 0.61
CA ALA A 138 -3.68 10.37 1.03
C ALA A 138 -4.18 11.38 2.07
N ALA A 139 -3.42 11.65 3.13
CA ALA A 139 -3.78 12.62 4.15
C ALA A 139 -4.07 14.00 3.53
N LYS A 140 -3.20 14.49 2.63
CA LYS A 140 -3.41 15.74 1.91
C LYS A 140 -4.71 15.74 1.09
N LYS A 141 -5.05 14.62 0.42
CA LYS A 141 -6.30 14.50 -0.36
C LYS A 141 -7.55 14.67 0.49
N PHE A 142 -7.50 14.23 1.75
CA PHE A 142 -8.60 14.38 2.72
C PHE A 142 -8.54 15.69 3.52
N GLY A 143 -7.52 16.54 3.33
CA GLY A 143 -7.34 17.74 4.11
C GLY A 143 -6.80 17.51 5.53
N CYS A 144 -6.21 16.34 5.77
CA CYS A 144 -5.59 15.94 7.02
C CYS A 144 -4.07 16.19 7.01
N GLN A 145 -3.45 16.13 8.18
CA GLN A 145 -2.00 16.28 8.34
C GLN A 145 -1.27 14.94 8.28
N ALA A 146 -0.03 14.95 7.78
CA ALA A 146 0.83 13.76 7.75
C ALA A 146 2.25 14.09 8.20
N TYR A 147 2.73 13.33 9.17
CA TYR A 147 4.10 13.34 9.66
C TYR A 147 4.81 12.07 9.20
N VAL A 148 5.97 12.23 8.58
CA VAL A 148 6.69 11.09 8.01
C VAL A 148 8.10 11.05 8.56
N TYR A 149 8.43 9.99 9.29
CA TYR A 149 9.74 9.76 9.85
C TYR A 149 10.53 8.80 8.96
N MET A 150 11.78 9.16 8.68
CA MET A 150 12.66 8.40 7.83
C MET A 150 13.93 8.00 8.57
N PRO A 151 14.47 6.81 8.33
CA PRO A 151 15.68 6.35 9.02
C PRO A 151 16.92 7.13 8.60
N LYS A 152 17.92 7.10 9.46
CA LYS A 152 19.26 7.63 9.21
C LYS A 152 19.81 7.17 7.87
N GLY A 153 20.42 8.09 7.14
CA GLY A 153 21.04 7.82 5.85
C GLY A 153 20.07 7.86 4.67
N THR A 154 18.81 8.23 4.89
CA THR A 154 17.87 8.46 3.79
C THR A 154 18.36 9.61 2.90
N VAL A 155 18.41 9.36 1.59
CA VAL A 155 18.85 10.35 0.61
C VAL A 155 17.81 11.47 0.42
N GLU A 156 18.27 12.70 0.24
CA GLU A 156 17.41 13.89 0.15
C GLU A 156 16.35 13.80 -0.95
N SER A 157 16.61 13.14 -2.07
CA SER A 157 15.64 12.95 -3.15
C SER A 157 14.38 12.18 -2.70
N ARG A 158 14.51 11.24 -1.76
CA ARG A 158 13.37 10.52 -1.17
C ARG A 158 12.60 11.39 -0.19
N VAL A 159 13.32 12.17 0.62
CA VAL A 159 12.73 13.14 1.55
C VAL A 159 11.90 14.16 0.78
N GLN A 160 12.49 14.74 -0.27
CA GLN A 160 11.82 15.73 -1.10
C GLN A 160 10.59 15.16 -1.80
N ALA A 161 10.66 13.93 -2.33
CA ALA A 161 9.52 13.26 -2.96
C ALA A 161 8.31 13.08 -2.02
N ILE A 162 8.54 13.00 -0.71
CA ILE A 162 7.46 12.93 0.29
C ILE A 162 6.94 14.33 0.63
N ARG A 163 7.81 15.34 0.71
CA ARG A 163 7.40 16.74 0.88
C ARG A 163 6.52 17.21 -0.30
N ASP A 164 6.90 16.88 -1.52
CA ASP A 164 6.22 17.28 -2.75
C ASP A 164 4.77 16.77 -2.81
N VAL A 165 4.51 15.58 -2.29
CA VAL A 165 3.15 15.03 -2.26
C VAL A 165 2.31 15.60 -1.10
N GLY A 166 2.92 16.38 -0.20
CA GLY A 166 2.23 17.20 0.78
C GLY A 166 2.25 16.68 2.20
N ALA A 167 3.32 16.01 2.61
CA ALA A 167 3.57 15.79 4.02
C ALA A 167 3.64 17.12 4.79
N THR A 168 3.05 17.17 5.99
CA THR A 168 3.14 18.32 6.90
C THR A 168 4.57 18.47 7.40
N GLU A 169 5.19 17.36 7.74
CA GLU A 169 6.59 17.30 8.16
C GLU A 169 7.24 15.99 7.68
N VAL A 170 8.49 16.08 7.25
CA VAL A 170 9.34 14.91 7.00
C VAL A 170 10.60 15.06 7.83
N LEU A 171 10.78 14.15 8.78
CA LEU A 171 11.92 14.11 9.70
C LEU A 171 12.83 12.91 9.36
N VAL A 172 14.09 13.17 9.02
CA VAL A 172 15.13 12.14 8.98
C VAL A 172 15.71 12.00 10.38
N THR A 173 15.54 10.83 10.97
CA THR A 173 16.00 10.54 12.34
C THR A 173 17.48 10.13 12.36
N ASP A 174 18.08 10.11 13.54
CA ASP A 174 19.42 9.54 13.76
C ASP A 174 19.38 8.02 13.99
N TYR A 175 18.23 7.39 13.83
CA TYR A 175 17.98 5.97 14.12
C TYR A 175 17.89 5.13 12.86
N PHE A 176 18.16 3.82 13.01
CA PHE A 176 17.82 2.83 11.99
C PHE A 176 16.30 2.60 11.93
N TYR A 177 15.85 1.84 10.92
CA TYR A 177 14.44 1.71 10.58
C TYR A 177 13.54 1.30 11.77
N ASP A 178 13.91 0.24 12.51
CA ASP A 178 13.07 -0.27 13.60
C ASP A 178 12.91 0.73 14.75
N ASP A 179 13.99 1.45 15.09
CA ASP A 179 13.94 2.50 16.11
C ASP A 179 13.19 3.74 15.63
N THR A 180 13.27 4.05 14.34
CA THR A 180 12.44 5.10 13.72
C THR A 180 10.96 4.74 13.80
N VAL A 181 10.59 3.47 13.57
CA VAL A 181 9.21 2.98 13.75
C VAL A 181 8.76 3.12 15.20
N ARG A 182 9.60 2.71 16.18
CA ARG A 182 9.29 2.87 17.61
C ARG A 182 9.11 4.34 18.00
N MET A 183 9.98 5.21 17.49
CA MET A 183 9.89 6.65 17.72
C MET A 183 8.59 7.24 17.16
N ALA A 184 8.22 6.86 15.93
CA ALA A 184 6.99 7.31 15.31
C ALA A 184 5.75 6.82 16.08
N ASN A 185 5.74 5.56 16.53
CA ASN A 185 4.67 5.00 17.33
C ASN A 185 4.53 5.72 18.68
N LYS A 186 5.63 5.92 19.38
CA LYS A 186 5.65 6.69 20.63
C LYS A 186 5.09 8.10 20.44
N ARG A 187 5.48 8.77 19.35
CA ARG A 187 4.98 10.11 19.02
C ARG A 187 3.49 10.11 18.73
N ALA A 188 2.98 9.06 18.07
CA ALA A 188 1.55 8.86 17.84
C ALA A 188 0.78 8.77 19.17
N GLU A 189 1.25 7.95 20.10
CA GLU A 189 0.63 7.75 21.42
C GLU A 189 0.62 9.04 22.25
N GLU A 190 1.76 9.74 22.32
CA GLU A 190 1.92 10.99 23.09
C GLU A 190 1.00 12.12 22.60
N ASN A 191 0.66 12.17 21.31
CA ASN A 191 -0.12 13.27 20.73
C ASN A 191 -1.53 12.85 20.30
N GLY A 192 -1.93 11.59 20.51
CA GLY A 192 -3.22 11.08 20.04
C GLY A 192 -3.32 11.01 18.51
N TRP A 193 -2.19 10.86 17.81
CA TRP A 193 -2.14 10.74 16.35
C TRP A 193 -2.37 9.29 15.91
N THR A 194 -2.74 9.11 14.65
CA THR A 194 -2.94 7.77 14.12
C THR A 194 -1.69 7.28 13.38
N MET A 195 -1.06 6.22 13.91
CA MET A 195 0.00 5.52 13.21
C MET A 195 -0.58 4.71 12.05
N VAL A 196 -0.04 4.91 10.83
CA VAL A 196 -0.40 4.13 9.63
C VAL A 196 0.86 3.49 9.07
N GLN A 197 1.10 2.23 9.43
CA GLN A 197 2.32 1.49 9.08
C GLN A 197 2.00 0.25 8.25
N ASP A 198 2.86 -0.10 7.29
CA ASP A 198 2.70 -1.28 6.43
C ASP A 198 3.46 -2.52 6.93
N THR A 199 4.22 -2.39 8.01
CA THR A 199 4.81 -3.49 8.76
C THR A 199 3.98 -3.80 10.01
N ALA A 200 4.03 -5.04 10.48
CA ALA A 200 3.31 -5.47 11.67
C ALA A 200 4.29 -5.83 12.78
N TRP A 201 3.86 -5.60 14.01
CA TRP A 201 4.46 -6.12 15.24
C TRP A 201 3.35 -6.57 16.19
N GLU A 202 3.71 -7.21 17.28
CA GLU A 202 2.74 -7.67 18.28
C GLU A 202 1.87 -6.50 18.79
N GLY A 203 0.55 -6.63 18.64
CA GLY A 203 -0.42 -5.57 18.97
C GLY A 203 -0.69 -4.54 17.87
N TYR A 204 0.06 -4.57 16.75
CA TYR A 204 -0.16 -3.68 15.59
C TYR A 204 -0.32 -4.48 14.30
N GLU A 205 -1.48 -5.09 14.09
CA GLU A 205 -1.74 -5.96 12.93
C GLU A 205 -2.84 -5.41 12.00
N LYS A 206 -3.77 -4.62 12.57
CA LYS A 206 -4.96 -4.11 11.88
C LYS A 206 -4.62 -3.35 10.60
N PHE A 207 -3.73 -2.38 10.65
CA PHE A 207 -3.42 -1.51 9.51
C PHE A 207 -2.63 -2.20 8.40
N ARG A 208 -1.75 -3.14 8.76
CA ARG A 208 -1.09 -4.00 7.77
C ARG A 208 -2.10 -4.78 6.95
N LEU A 209 -3.10 -5.42 7.60
CA LEU A 209 -4.15 -6.17 6.90
C LEU A 209 -4.98 -5.26 6.00
N ILE A 210 -5.31 -4.04 6.45
CA ILE A 210 -6.03 -3.05 5.66
C ILE A 210 -5.23 -2.65 4.41
N SER A 211 -3.94 -2.34 4.57
CA SER A 211 -3.06 -1.99 3.44
C SER A 211 -2.87 -3.15 2.47
N CYS A 212 -2.73 -4.39 2.97
CA CYS A 212 -2.62 -5.58 2.14
C CYS A 212 -3.90 -5.88 1.35
N ARG A 213 -5.09 -5.65 1.93
CA ARG A 213 -6.38 -5.79 1.24
C ARG A 213 -6.52 -4.85 0.04
N ALA A 214 -5.93 -3.67 0.13
CA ALA A 214 -6.04 -2.63 -0.89
C ALA A 214 -5.28 -2.92 -2.19
N ILE A 215 -4.35 -3.89 -2.18
CA ILE A 215 -3.45 -4.15 -3.30
C ILE A 215 -4.04 -5.14 -4.34
N PRO A 216 -4.76 -6.21 -3.99
CA PRO A 216 -5.14 -7.29 -4.91
C PRO A 216 -6.16 -6.93 -6.00
N HIS A 217 -6.81 -5.76 -6.00
CA HIS A 217 -7.86 -5.45 -6.98
C HIS A 217 -7.38 -5.48 -8.45
N TRP A 218 -6.09 -5.32 -8.72
CA TRP A 218 -5.52 -5.48 -10.05
C TRP A 218 -5.36 -6.95 -10.48
N ARG A 219 -5.39 -7.92 -9.53
CA ARG A 219 -5.29 -9.36 -9.78
C ARG A 219 -6.40 -9.88 -10.70
N LYS A 220 -7.63 -9.33 -10.57
CA LYS A 220 -8.78 -9.74 -11.39
C LYS A 220 -8.54 -9.52 -12.90
N LYS A 221 -7.84 -8.44 -13.28
CA LYS A 221 -7.51 -8.18 -14.69
C LYS A 221 -6.41 -9.08 -15.25
N LEU A 222 -5.45 -9.48 -14.42
CA LEU A 222 -4.46 -10.48 -14.81
C LEU A 222 -5.12 -11.81 -15.15
N TRP A 223 -6.05 -12.28 -14.30
CA TRP A 223 -6.74 -13.55 -14.46
C TRP A 223 -7.72 -13.57 -15.65
N SER A 224 -8.44 -12.49 -15.89
CA SER A 224 -9.39 -12.38 -17.01
C SER A 224 -8.68 -12.23 -18.36
N SER A 225 -7.50 -11.65 -18.41
CA SER A 225 -6.70 -11.47 -19.62
C SER A 225 -6.02 -12.77 -20.05
N SER A 226 -5.60 -13.62 -19.09
CA SER A 226 -5.01 -14.92 -19.38
C SER A 226 -6.02 -15.95 -19.90
N ARG A 227 -7.29 -15.90 -19.43
CA ARG A 227 -8.37 -16.80 -19.92
C ARG A 227 -8.94 -16.45 -21.30
N LYS A 228 -8.71 -15.26 -21.82
CA LYS A 228 -9.16 -14.87 -23.17
C LYS A 228 -8.17 -15.26 -24.26
N LYS A 229 -7.00 -15.76 -23.93
CA LYS A 229 -5.95 -16.18 -24.86
C LYS A 229 -5.64 -17.67 -24.83
N ALA A 230 -6.39 -18.48 -24.04
CA ALA A 230 -6.29 -19.94 -24.01
C ALA A 230 -7.39 -20.60 -24.87
#